data_aa6a1b0319429b9582e8c65bf10c0c14
#
_entry.id   aa6a1b0319429b9582e8c65bf10c0c14
#
_cell.length_a   1.000
_cell.length_b   1.000
_cell.length_c   1.000
_cell.angle_alpha   90.00
_cell.angle_beta   90.00
_cell.angle_gamma   90.00
#
_symmetry.space_group_name_H-M   'P 1'
#
loop_
_entity.id
_entity.type
_entity.pdbx_description
1 polymer ?
#
loop_
_entity_poly.entity_id
_entity_poly.type
_entity_poly.pdbx_seq_one_letter_code
_entity_poly.pdbx_strand_id
1 'polypeptide(L)' 'MKALVTVMPKPSVLDPQGAAAAEAIRHHGLEKIGRVRIGKVIEIDLPEAADESLLHEIARDLLSNPVIEDYSVQIFNH' A
#
# COMPACT_ATOMS: atom_id res chain seq x y z
N MET A 1 4.70 -19.87 -4.19
CA MET A 1 3.98 -18.91 -3.33
C MET A 1 4.12 -17.50 -3.87
N LYS A 2 3.19 -16.66 -3.53
CA LYS A 2 3.17 -15.26 -3.92
C LYS A 2 2.82 -14.42 -2.71
N ALA A 3 3.49 -13.29 -2.56
CA ALA A 3 3.14 -12.29 -1.54
C ALA A 3 2.69 -11.01 -2.21
N LEU A 4 1.67 -10.37 -1.62
CA LEU A 4 1.26 -9.02 -1.97
C LEU A 4 1.54 -8.13 -0.77
N VAL A 5 2.39 -7.14 -0.96
CA VAL A 5 2.70 -6.14 0.04
C VAL A 5 1.98 -4.85 -0.35
N THR A 6 1.02 -4.44 0.46
CA THR A 6 0.29 -3.20 0.23
C THR A 6 0.89 -2.12 1.11
N VAL A 7 1.28 -1.01 0.50
CA VAL A 7 1.88 0.12 1.20
C VAL A 7 0.98 1.34 1.00
N MET A 8 0.54 1.94 2.10
CA MET A 8 -0.35 3.09 2.08
C MET A 8 0.23 4.21 2.94
N PRO A 9 0.04 5.48 2.55
CA PRO A 9 0.41 6.57 3.44
C PRO A 9 -0.44 6.53 4.70
N LYS A 10 0.18 6.86 5.85
CA LYS A 10 -0.56 6.95 7.11
C LYS A 10 -1.66 8.01 7.00
N PRO A 11 -2.81 7.82 7.69
CA PRO A 11 -3.91 8.77 7.60
C PRO A 11 -3.56 10.20 7.97
N SER A 12 -2.56 10.39 8.82
CA SER A 12 -2.12 11.71 9.26
C SER A 12 -1.18 12.42 8.29
N VAL A 13 -0.70 11.71 7.26
CA VAL A 13 0.27 12.24 6.31
C VAL A 13 -0.43 12.96 5.16
N LEU A 14 0.12 14.10 4.75
CA LEU A 14 -0.35 14.80 3.55
C LEU A 14 -0.06 13.96 2.32
N ASP A 15 -1.08 13.72 1.51
CA ASP A 15 -1.00 12.95 0.27
C ASP A 15 -1.43 13.83 -0.91
N PRO A 16 -0.50 14.54 -1.55
CA PRO A 16 -0.85 15.42 -2.68
C PRO A 16 -1.45 14.68 -3.87
N GLN A 17 -1.01 13.45 -4.13
CA GLN A 17 -1.56 12.63 -5.22
C GLN A 17 -3.00 12.24 -4.93
N GLY A 18 -3.29 11.82 -3.70
CA GLY A 18 -4.64 11.47 -3.27
C GLY A 18 -5.57 12.67 -3.32
N ALA A 19 -5.10 13.82 -2.89
CA ALA A 19 -5.89 15.06 -2.95
C ALA A 19 -6.21 15.45 -4.39
N ALA A 20 -5.25 15.38 -5.29
CA ALA A 20 -5.47 15.65 -6.70
C ALA A 20 -6.44 14.66 -7.34
N ALA A 21 -6.31 13.38 -7.02
CA ALA A 21 -7.23 12.36 -7.49
C ALA A 21 -8.65 12.61 -6.99
N ALA A 22 -8.80 12.98 -5.72
CA ALA A 22 -10.11 13.29 -5.15
C ALA A 22 -10.79 14.42 -5.88
N GLU A 23 -10.05 15.48 -6.19
CA GLU A 23 -10.58 16.62 -6.94
C GLU A 23 -11.02 16.19 -8.34
N ALA A 24 -10.20 15.43 -9.04
CA ALA A 24 -10.55 14.91 -10.37
C ALA A 24 -11.81 14.04 -10.34
N ILE A 25 -11.94 13.19 -9.33
CA ILE A 25 -13.11 12.32 -9.16
C ILE A 25 -14.37 13.15 -8.93
N ARG A 26 -14.29 14.18 -8.09
CA ARG A 26 -15.42 15.08 -7.86
C ARG A 26 -15.86 15.78 -9.13
N HIS A 27 -14.91 16.26 -9.90
CA HIS A 27 -15.21 16.90 -11.21
C HIS A 27 -15.83 15.94 -12.20
N HIS A 28 -15.56 14.64 -12.06
CA HIS A 28 -16.12 13.62 -12.96
C HIS A 28 -17.50 13.14 -12.55
N GLY A 29 -18.04 13.64 -11.45
CA GLY A 29 -19.41 13.37 -11.05
C GLY A 29 -19.63 12.81 -9.65
N LEU A 30 -18.61 12.29 -8.99
CA LEU A 30 -18.72 11.81 -7.61
C LEU A 30 -18.38 12.93 -6.64
N GLU A 31 -19.31 13.84 -6.44
CA GLU A 31 -19.07 15.06 -5.67
C GLU A 31 -18.91 14.84 -4.17
N LYS A 32 -19.53 13.80 -3.64
CA LYS A 32 -19.61 13.57 -2.18
C LYS A 32 -18.64 12.51 -1.67
N ILE A 33 -17.57 12.26 -2.40
CA ILE A 33 -16.56 11.33 -1.90
C ILE A 33 -15.79 11.92 -0.74
N GLY A 34 -15.29 11.03 0.13
CA GLY A 34 -14.41 11.42 1.20
C GLY A 34 -12.96 11.52 0.73
N ARG A 35 -12.07 11.21 1.63
CA ARG A 35 -10.64 11.27 1.36
C ARG A 35 -10.21 10.17 0.39
N VAL A 36 -9.34 10.52 -0.53
CA VAL A 36 -8.69 9.57 -1.44
C VAL A 36 -7.22 9.46 -1.05
N ARG A 37 -6.74 8.24 -0.89
CA ARG A 37 -5.32 7.96 -0.63
C ARG A 37 -4.77 7.07 -1.72
N ILE A 38 -3.56 7.36 -2.17
CA ILE A 38 -2.89 6.58 -3.20
C ILE A 38 -1.70 5.88 -2.57
N GLY A 39 -1.66 4.58 -2.70
CA GLY A 39 -0.56 3.74 -2.28
C GLY A 39 -0.09 2.85 -3.41
N LYS A 40 0.59 1.78 -3.06
CA LYS A 40 1.11 0.83 -4.04
C LYS A 40 0.96 -0.60 -3.54
N VAL A 41 0.93 -1.53 -4.48
CA VAL A 41 0.93 -2.96 -4.19
C VAL A 41 2.16 -3.55 -4.86
N ILE A 42 2.94 -4.30 -4.09
CA ILE A 42 4.15 -4.97 -4.57
C ILE A 42 3.87 -6.47 -4.59
N GLU A 43 4.00 -7.08 -5.75
CA GLU A 43 3.83 -8.51 -5.93
C GLU A 43 5.19 -9.19 -5.94
N ILE A 44 5.36 -10.19 -5.10
CA ILE A 44 6.64 -10.90 -4.96
C ILE A 44 6.40 -12.39 -5.16
N ASP A 45 7.11 -12.99 -6.11
CA ASP A 45 7.13 -14.44 -6.25
C ASP A 45 8.11 -15.02 -5.24
N LEU A 46 7.64 -15.98 -4.44
CA LEU A 46 8.40 -16.53 -3.32
C LEU A 46 8.66 -18.00 -3.53
N PRO A 47 9.81 -18.54 -3.01
CA PRO A 47 9.99 -19.97 -2.90
C PRO A 47 9.02 -20.55 -1.85
N GLU A 48 8.76 -21.85 -1.92
CA GLU A 48 7.79 -22.51 -1.03
C GLU A 48 8.11 -22.38 0.45
N ALA A 49 9.37 -22.28 0.82
CA ALA A 49 9.79 -22.20 2.21
C ALA A 49 10.22 -20.79 2.61
N ALA A 50 9.51 -19.77 2.14
CA ALA A 50 9.85 -18.39 2.47
C ALA A 50 9.59 -18.10 3.95
N ASP A 51 10.51 -17.34 4.55
CA ASP A 51 10.41 -16.91 5.94
C ASP A 51 9.50 -15.69 6.03
N GLU A 52 8.32 -15.87 6.65
CA GLU A 52 7.35 -14.79 6.83
C GLU A 52 7.92 -13.64 7.67
N SER A 53 8.69 -13.94 8.70
CA SER A 53 9.29 -12.90 9.55
C SER A 53 10.24 -12.03 8.75
N LEU A 54 11.04 -12.63 7.88
CA LEU A 54 11.94 -11.89 7.01
C LEU A 54 11.17 -11.06 6.00
N LEU A 55 10.06 -11.58 5.49
CA LEU A 55 9.22 -10.85 4.55
C LEU A 55 8.61 -9.61 5.18
N HIS A 56 8.14 -9.70 6.43
CA HIS A 56 7.64 -8.55 7.17
C HIS A 56 8.74 -7.52 7.43
N GLU A 57 9.93 -7.98 7.77
CA GLU A 57 11.07 -7.09 7.97
C GLU A 57 11.42 -6.33 6.68
N ILE A 58 11.43 -7.03 5.56
CA ILE A 58 11.68 -6.43 4.24
C ILE A 58 10.59 -5.40 3.90
N ALA A 59 9.33 -5.75 4.13
CA ALA A 59 8.21 -4.84 3.85
C ALA A 59 8.34 -3.56 4.68
N ARG A 60 8.64 -3.70 5.95
CA ARG A 60 8.79 -2.55 6.85
C ARG A 60 10.01 -1.70 6.52
N ASP A 61 11.16 -2.32 6.32
CA ASP A 61 12.45 -1.61 6.27
C ASP A 61 12.88 -1.22 4.86
N LEU A 62 12.44 -1.96 3.86
CA LEU A 62 12.88 -1.79 2.49
C LEU A 62 11.78 -1.31 1.55
N LEU A 63 10.56 -1.84 1.69
CA LEU A 63 9.48 -1.57 0.73
C LEU A 63 8.58 -0.41 1.14
N SER A 64 8.61 -0.04 2.41
CA SER A 64 7.84 1.09 2.92
C SER A 64 8.74 2.05 3.70
N ASN A 65 8.23 3.25 3.93
CA ASN A 65 8.86 4.18 4.88
C ASN A 65 8.01 4.18 6.15
N PRO A 66 8.44 3.51 7.22
CA PRO A 66 7.60 3.33 8.41
C PRO A 66 7.24 4.63 9.14
N VAL A 67 7.94 5.71 8.84
CA VAL A 67 7.63 7.03 9.43
C VAL A 67 6.33 7.58 8.85
N ILE A 68 6.09 7.39 7.54
CA ILE A 68 4.96 7.99 6.83
C ILE A 68 4.01 6.97 6.20
N GLU A 69 4.36 5.69 6.22
CA GLU A 69 3.57 4.66 5.54
C GLU A 69 3.25 3.49 6.46
N ASP A 70 2.10 2.89 6.23
CA ASP A 70 1.72 1.60 6.79
C ASP A 70 1.85 0.54 5.71
N TYR A 71 2.07 -0.71 6.12
CA TYR A 71 2.12 -1.82 5.18
C TYR A 71 1.28 -3.00 5.67
N SER A 72 0.89 -3.85 4.75
CA SER A 72 0.30 -5.15 5.06
C SER A 72 0.87 -6.19 4.10
N VAL A 73 0.90 -7.45 4.55
CA VAL A 73 1.43 -8.56 3.76
C VAL A 73 0.37 -9.65 3.69
N GLN A 74 0.08 -10.11 2.46
CA GLN A 74 -0.76 -11.27 2.23
C GLN A 74 0.05 -12.31 1.48
N ILE A 75 -0.04 -13.57 1.91
CA ILE A 75 0.67 -14.67 1.27
C ILE A 75 -0.35 -15.63 0.69
N PHE A 76 -0.14 -15.99 -0.56
CA PHE A 76 -1.00 -16.91 -1.29
C PHE A 76 -0.20 -18.16 -1.65
N ASN A 77 -0.79 -19.30 -1.32
CA ASN A 77 -0.27 -20.61 -1.73
C ASN A 77 -1.02 -21.10 -2.94
N HIS A 78 -0.32 -21.36 -4.00
CA HIS A 78 -0.89 -22.00 -5.20
C HIS A 78 -0.08 -23.21 -5.56
#